data_78dcf9419a8035e21c43466f51044db6
#
_entry.id   78dcf9419a8035e21c43466f51044db6
#
_cell.length_a   1.000
_cell.length_b   1.000
_cell.length_c   1.000
_cell.angle_alpha   90.00
_cell.angle_beta   90.00
_cell.angle_gamma   90.00
#
_symmetry.space_group_name_H-M   'P 1'
#
loop_
_entity.id
_entity.type
_entity.pdbx_description
1 polymer ?
#
loop_
_entity_poly.entity_id
_entity_poly.type
_entity_poly.pdbx_seq_one_letter_code
_entity_poly.pdbx_strand_id
1 'polypeptide(L)'
;MRKILIDQYGFESTSQWYHRRRLEAYKVKKMDDGTVYLCFHEAARCPVHRLDIAPDGSTRLMWAFGKWNEMENLQYVPINQELIVEVADQY
;
A
#
# COMPACT_ATOMS: atom_id res chain seq x y z
N MET A 1 -19.56 -3.21 9.48
CA MET A 1 -18.36 -2.66 8.84
C MET A 1 -18.71 -2.06 7.50
N ARG A 2 -18.03 -1.01 7.16
CA ARG A 2 -18.24 -0.30 5.91
C ARG A 2 -17.16 -0.68 4.92
N LYS A 3 -17.54 -0.89 3.68
CA LYS A 3 -16.59 -1.13 2.59
C LYS A 3 -16.34 0.18 1.87
N ILE A 4 -15.08 0.51 1.65
CA ILE A 4 -14.67 1.70 0.91
C ILE A 4 -13.65 1.32 -0.15
N LEU A 5 -13.61 2.11 -1.21
CA LEU A 5 -12.64 1.98 -2.27
C LEU A 5 -11.49 2.95 -2.00
N ILE A 6 -10.28 2.44 -1.87
CA ILE A 6 -9.09 3.26 -1.55
C ILE A 6 -8.05 3.17 -2.65
N ASP A 7 -7.24 4.22 -2.76
CA ASP A 7 -6.08 4.23 -3.64
C ASP A 7 -4.84 3.68 -2.91
N GLN A 8 -3.71 3.65 -3.62
CA GLN A 8 -2.46 3.11 -3.10
C GLN A 8 -1.90 3.85 -1.89
N TYR A 9 -2.41 5.02 -1.58
CA TYR A 9 -2.02 5.80 -0.40
C TYR A 9 -3.04 5.70 0.73
N GLY A 10 -4.13 4.94 0.53
CA GLY A 10 -5.17 4.75 1.52
C GLY A 10 -6.24 5.82 1.55
N PHE A 11 -6.24 6.73 0.58
CA PHE A 11 -7.30 7.74 0.49
C PHE A 11 -8.55 7.14 -0.14
N GLU A 12 -9.70 7.51 0.41
CA GLU A 12 -10.98 7.08 -0.14
C GLU A 12 -11.18 7.70 -1.52
N SER A 13 -11.28 6.86 -2.54
CA SER A 13 -11.31 7.30 -3.93
C SER A 13 -12.58 8.03 -4.31
N THR A 14 -13.66 7.85 -3.52
CA THR A 14 -14.92 8.55 -3.77
C THR A 14 -14.92 9.96 -3.21
N SER A 15 -13.92 10.36 -2.46
CA SER A 15 -13.78 11.73 -2.00
C SER A 15 -13.53 12.64 -3.18
N GLN A 16 -14.26 13.75 -3.25
CA GLN A 16 -14.12 14.67 -4.36
C GLN A 16 -12.77 15.38 -4.38
N TRP A 17 -12.14 15.43 -3.22
CA TRP A 17 -10.81 15.97 -3.12
C TRP A 17 -10.13 15.39 -1.88
N TYR A 18 -8.83 15.40 -1.92
CA TYR A 18 -8.04 15.01 -0.76
C TYR A 18 -6.79 15.86 -0.76
N HIS A 19 -6.28 16.12 0.41
CA HIS A 19 -5.05 16.87 0.55
C HIS A 19 -3.89 16.02 0.06
N ARG A 20 -3.19 16.55 -0.91
CA ARG A 20 -1.92 15.96 -1.29
C ARG A 20 -0.90 16.39 -0.26
N ARG A 21 -0.63 15.49 0.65
CA ARG A 21 0.46 15.68 1.59
C ARG A 21 1.70 15.07 0.99
N ARG A 22 2.82 15.69 1.30
CA ARG A 22 4.09 15.04 1.01
C ARG A 22 4.15 13.78 1.86
N LEU A 23 4.21 12.63 1.21
CA LEU A 23 4.28 11.35 1.89
C LEU A 23 5.73 10.87 1.90
N GLU A 24 6.21 10.57 3.07
CA GLU A 24 7.51 9.94 3.24
C GLU A 24 7.30 8.54 3.78
N ALA A 25 8.07 7.60 3.29
CA ALA A 25 7.94 6.22 3.75
C ALA A 25 8.19 6.15 5.24
N TYR A 26 7.21 5.64 5.98
CA TYR A 26 7.31 5.46 7.41
C TYR A 26 8.18 4.26 7.78
N LYS A 27 8.02 3.18 7.02
CA LYS A 27 8.80 1.96 7.18
C LYS A 27 9.30 1.50 5.82
N VAL A 28 10.52 1.00 5.79
CA VAL A 28 11.13 0.44 4.58
C VAL A 28 11.85 -0.84 5.00
N LYS A 29 11.66 -1.90 4.22
CA LYS A 29 12.39 -3.15 4.42
C LYS A 29 12.87 -3.68 3.09
N LYS A 30 14.17 -3.88 2.97
CA LYS A 30 14.80 -4.47 1.80
C LYS A 30 15.10 -5.94 2.09
N MET A 31 14.64 -6.81 1.20
CA MET A 31 14.88 -8.25 1.31
C MET A 31 16.20 -8.62 0.61
N ASP A 32 16.70 -9.83 0.90
CA ASP A 32 17.96 -10.31 0.33
C ASP A 32 17.92 -10.44 -1.19
N ASP A 33 16.73 -10.71 -1.76
CA ASP A 33 16.56 -10.83 -3.21
C ASP A 33 16.40 -9.48 -3.92
N GLY A 34 16.48 -8.38 -3.18
CA GLY A 34 16.34 -7.04 -3.72
C GLY A 34 14.93 -6.46 -3.65
N THR A 35 13.92 -7.26 -3.30
CA THR A 35 12.56 -6.76 -3.11
C THR A 35 12.53 -5.73 -1.99
N VAL A 36 11.82 -4.62 -2.20
CA VAL A 36 11.69 -3.56 -1.20
C VAL A 36 10.22 -3.37 -0.85
N TYR A 37 9.93 -3.36 0.43
CA TYR A 37 8.59 -3.06 0.95
C TYR A 37 8.61 -1.69 1.64
N LEU A 38 7.54 -0.93 1.45
CA LEU A 38 7.40 0.39 2.08
C LEU A 38 5.99 0.56 2.60
N CYS A 39 5.84 1.36 3.66
CA CYS A 39 4.53 1.86 4.03
C CYS A 39 4.64 3.30 4.52
N PHE A 40 3.52 4.02 4.42
CA PHE A 40 3.47 5.44 4.73
C PHE A 40 2.62 5.76 5.96
N HIS A 41 2.13 4.73 6.65
CA HIS A 41 1.20 4.88 7.77
C HIS A 41 1.66 4.08 8.98
N GLU A 42 1.23 4.53 10.16
CA GLU A 42 1.46 3.80 11.41
C GLU A 42 0.32 2.84 11.77
N ALA A 43 -0.79 2.90 11.05
CA ALA A 43 -1.95 2.09 11.36
C ALA A 43 -1.62 0.60 11.34
N ALA A 44 -2.33 -0.19 12.15
CA ALA A 44 -2.13 -1.64 12.20
C ALA A 44 -2.34 -2.29 10.83
N ARG A 45 -3.31 -1.77 10.05
CA ARG A 45 -3.52 -2.16 8.66
C ARG A 45 -3.36 -0.90 7.80
N CYS A 46 -2.58 -1.01 6.76
CA CYS A 46 -2.25 0.15 5.92
C CYS A 46 -1.89 -0.31 4.50
N PRO A 47 -1.85 0.62 3.54
CA PRO A 47 -1.27 0.32 2.25
C PRO A 47 0.21 -0.02 2.40
N VAL A 48 0.60 -1.16 1.85
CA VAL A 48 1.99 -1.61 1.79
C VAL A 48 2.39 -1.63 0.33
N HIS A 49 3.47 -0.95 -0.01
CA HIS A 49 4.00 -0.92 -1.36
C HIS A 49 5.14 -1.93 -1.49
N ARG A 50 5.22 -2.53 -2.65
CA ARG A 50 6.26 -3.51 -2.96
C ARG A 50 6.92 -3.15 -4.28
N LEU A 51 8.23 -3.01 -4.24
CA LEU A 51 9.05 -2.76 -5.43
C LEU A 51 9.80 -4.04 -5.78
N ASP A 52 9.49 -4.62 -6.92
CA ASP A 52 10.19 -5.78 -7.46
C ASP A 52 11.23 -5.32 -8.48
N ILE A 53 12.42 -5.89 -8.41
CA ILE A 53 13.50 -5.61 -9.34
C ILE A 53 13.81 -6.90 -10.11
N ALA A 54 13.60 -6.88 -11.43
CA ALA A 54 13.89 -8.02 -12.28
C ALA A 54 15.38 -8.12 -12.56
N PRO A 55 15.87 -9.32 -13.00
CA PRO A 55 17.29 -9.50 -13.31
C PRO A 55 17.83 -8.56 -14.39
N ASP A 56 16.96 -8.09 -15.30
CA ASP A 56 17.36 -7.14 -16.36
C ASP A 56 17.38 -5.69 -15.86
N GLY A 57 17.12 -5.46 -14.57
CA GLY A 57 17.09 -4.12 -13.99
C GLY A 57 15.73 -3.41 -14.07
N SER A 58 14.75 -4.00 -14.75
CA SER A 58 13.41 -3.41 -14.78
C SER A 58 12.75 -3.52 -13.40
N THR A 59 11.86 -2.59 -13.11
CA THR A 59 11.19 -2.54 -11.81
C THR A 59 9.68 -2.56 -12.00
N ARG A 60 8.99 -3.09 -10.98
CA ARG A 60 7.53 -3.10 -10.95
C ARG A 60 7.08 -2.70 -9.55
N LEU A 61 6.20 -1.70 -9.48
CA LEU A 61 5.65 -1.21 -8.23
C LEU A 61 4.23 -1.72 -8.07
N MET A 62 3.98 -2.35 -6.94
CA MET A 62 2.68 -2.94 -6.61
C MET A 62 2.29 -2.52 -5.19
N TRP A 63 1.04 -2.76 -4.81
CA TRP A 63 0.60 -2.46 -3.46
C TRP A 63 -0.48 -3.41 -2.99
N ALA A 64 -0.66 -3.47 -1.68
CA ALA A 64 -1.71 -4.25 -1.04
C ALA A 64 -2.12 -3.54 0.25
N PHE A 65 -3.25 -3.93 0.81
CA PHE A 65 -3.72 -3.40 2.08
C PHE A 65 -3.69 -4.51 3.12
N GLY A 66 -2.97 -4.29 4.20
CA GLY A 66 -2.86 -5.28 5.25
C GLY A 66 -1.89 -4.87 6.34
N LYS A 67 -1.46 -5.84 7.12
CA LYS A 67 -0.53 -5.62 8.22
C LYS A 67 0.90 -5.62 7.71
N TRP A 68 1.69 -4.69 8.20
CA TRP A 68 3.10 -4.59 7.81
C TRP A 68 3.87 -5.90 8.05
N ASN A 69 3.64 -6.56 9.17
CA ASN A 69 4.36 -7.80 9.50
C ASN A 69 3.92 -9.00 8.64
N GLU A 70 2.89 -8.85 7.83
CA GLU A 70 2.43 -9.89 6.90
C GLU A 70 2.77 -9.54 5.45
N MET A 71 3.67 -8.60 5.23
CA MET A 71 3.96 -8.05 3.91
C MET A 71 4.30 -9.09 2.85
N GLU A 72 4.92 -10.19 3.22
CA GLU A 72 5.32 -11.22 2.25
C GLU A 72 4.13 -12.07 1.79
N ASN A 73 3.02 -12.04 2.51
CA ASN A 73 1.85 -12.88 2.24
C ASN A 73 0.65 -12.11 1.69
N LEU A 74 0.77 -10.80 1.51
CA LEU A 74 -0.33 -10.00 0.99
C LEU A 74 -0.50 -10.22 -0.51
N GLN A 75 -1.72 -10.02 -0.99
CA GLN A 75 -2.03 -10.09 -2.42
C GLN A 75 -1.83 -8.71 -3.04
N TYR A 76 -0.75 -8.56 -3.77
CA TYR A 76 -0.38 -7.29 -4.38
C TYR A 76 -1.03 -7.09 -5.74
N VAL A 77 -1.44 -5.86 -6.00
CA VAL A 77 -2.04 -5.44 -7.26
C VAL A 77 -1.20 -4.32 -7.88
N PRO A 78 -1.38 -4.02 -9.17
CA PRO A 78 -0.66 -2.90 -9.79
C PRO A 78 -0.91 -1.59 -9.06
N ILE A 79 0.08 -0.70 -9.08
CA ILE A 79 0.06 0.53 -8.26
C ILE A 79 -1.15 1.42 -8.53
N ASN A 80 -1.70 1.41 -9.73
CA ASN A 80 -2.83 2.26 -10.08
C ASN A 80 -4.20 1.62 -9.83
N GLN A 81 -4.21 0.37 -9.36
CA GLN A 81 -5.47 -0.31 -9.09
C GLN A 81 -5.97 0.04 -7.69
N GLU A 82 -7.24 0.40 -7.59
CA GLU A 82 -7.88 0.66 -6.31
C GLU A 82 -8.37 -0.63 -5.67
N LEU A 83 -8.45 -0.65 -4.35
CA LEU A 83 -8.90 -1.82 -3.59
C LEU A 83 -10.11 -1.46 -2.75
N ILE A 84 -11.02 -2.42 -2.60
CA ILE A 84 -12.15 -2.32 -1.67
C ILE A 84 -11.71 -2.92 -0.35
N VAL A 85 -11.78 -2.13 0.71
CA VAL A 85 -11.38 -2.56 2.04
C VAL A 85 -12.52 -2.35 3.03
N GLU A 86 -12.51 -3.13 4.10
CA GLU A 86 -13.47 -2.99 5.18
C GLU A 86 -12.87 -2.14 6.28
N VAL A 87 -13.62 -1.14 6.71
CA VAL A 87 -13.24 -0.25 7.80
C VAL A 87 -14.35 -0.22 8.84
N ALA A 88 -14.01 0.23 10.04
CA ALA A 88 -15.01 0.42 11.09
C ALA A 88 -16.00 1.49 10.65
N ASP A 89 -17.26 1.36 11.09
CA ASP A 89 -18.30 2.32 10.74
C ASP A 89 -18.07 3.70 11.35
N GLN A 90 -17.20 3.75 12.34
CA GLN A 90 -16.83 4.99 13.01
C GLN A 90 -15.35 5.26 12.79
N TYR A 91 -15.08 6.45 12.31
CA TYR A 91 -13.73 6.96 12.31
C TYR A 91 -13.68 8.42 11.89
#